data_eff64bbb510bc420494eea9e5c1851e3
#
_entry.id   eff64bbb510bc420494eea9e5c1851e3
#
_cell.length_a   1.000
_cell.length_b   1.000
_cell.length_c   1.000
_cell.angle_alpha   90.00
_cell.angle_beta   90.00
_cell.angle_gamma   90.00
#
_symmetry.space_group_name_H-M   'P 1'
#
loop_
_entity.id
_entity.type
_entity.pdbx_description
1 polymer ?
#
loop_
_entity_poly.entity_id
_entity_poly.type
_entity_poly.pdbx_seq_one_letter_code
_entity_poly.pdbx_strand_id
1 'polypeptide(L)'
;LSLRSLNVPYLAAHPLELGMRLHDQAAAGADDDEAGASEPAPRLARLLAASPFDAAIHDAAGRLFERSAFQLYDEPSAAPSVDAWFPDGGAIAAVKRILRTAPVREFPATFVVGPGDDGIALVRLLSHWMVRRHYARVKLKLMGLDPEQDARRAAGIARAMDAGGAPRAWMCVDFNGAYPDADSLRTFLEEWRRDHPETYADLQYLEQPTSADSRGGEVDWRSGPPDKPVLLDEGLVGMEAFAEALERGWSGAALKTCKGLSFMLAAAAWATPRGALLTLQDLTNPGRAA
;
A
#
# COMPACT_ATOMS: atom_id res chain seq x y z
N LEU A 1 -20.16 8.56 7.59
CA LEU A 1 -19.49 9.87 7.77
C LEU A 1 -20.45 10.95 7.29
N SER A 2 -20.99 11.75 8.21
CA SER A 2 -21.70 12.98 7.84
C SER A 2 -20.65 14.01 7.41
N LEU A 3 -20.80 14.60 6.21
CA LEU A 3 -19.95 15.71 5.74
C LEU A 3 -19.97 16.92 6.71
N ARG A 4 -20.99 16.97 7.60
CA ARG A 4 -21.11 18.05 8.63
C ARG A 4 -20.15 17.89 9.80
N SER A 5 -19.56 16.72 10.01
CA SER A 5 -18.57 16.49 11.08
C SER A 5 -17.12 16.77 10.65
N LEU A 6 -16.87 16.99 9.35
CA LEU A 6 -15.57 17.44 8.84
C LEU A 6 -15.47 18.94 9.03
N ASN A 7 -15.22 19.37 10.26
CA ASN A 7 -14.96 20.79 10.56
C ASN A 7 -13.53 21.15 10.17
N VAL A 8 -13.27 21.27 8.87
CA VAL A 8 -12.00 21.82 8.37
C VAL A 8 -12.14 23.34 8.52
N PRO A 9 -11.44 23.97 9.46
CA PRO A 9 -11.50 25.43 9.59
C PRO A 9 -11.02 26.03 8.28
N TYR A 10 -11.60 27.18 7.89
CA TYR A 10 -11.15 28.02 6.77
C TYR A 10 -9.72 28.50 7.02
N LEU A 11 -8.74 27.67 6.74
CA LEU A 11 -7.33 28.00 6.87
C LEU A 11 -6.72 28.03 5.47
N ALA A 12 -6.10 29.15 5.15
CA ALA A 12 -5.18 29.22 4.01
C ALA A 12 -3.92 28.41 4.39
N ALA A 13 -3.88 27.15 4.01
CA ALA A 13 -2.76 26.25 4.30
C ALA A 13 -2.39 25.46 3.05
N HIS A 14 -1.18 24.91 3.04
CA HIS A 14 -0.73 24.01 1.99
C HIS A 14 -1.66 22.78 1.90
N PRO A 15 -1.97 22.22 0.70
CA PRO A 15 -2.86 21.08 0.56
C PRO A 15 -2.40 19.86 1.36
N LEU A 16 -1.09 19.64 1.54
CA LEU A 16 -0.58 18.59 2.42
C LEU A 16 -1.08 18.76 3.88
N GLU A 17 -1.03 19.97 4.42
CA GLU A 17 -1.51 20.26 5.78
C GLU A 17 -3.01 19.97 5.92
N LEU A 18 -3.80 20.44 4.96
CA LEU A 18 -5.26 20.22 4.98
C LEU A 18 -5.61 18.75 4.85
N GLY A 19 -4.94 18.03 3.96
CA GLY A 19 -5.15 16.60 3.75
C GLY A 19 -4.68 15.76 4.94
N MET A 20 -3.57 16.10 5.60
CA MET A 20 -3.12 15.41 6.81
C MET A 20 -4.10 15.63 7.97
N ARG A 21 -4.63 16.84 8.17
CA ARG A 21 -5.69 17.06 9.16
C ARG A 21 -6.94 16.26 8.87
N LEU A 22 -7.36 16.17 7.61
CA LEU A 22 -8.47 15.33 7.19
C LEU A 22 -8.21 13.86 7.49
N HIS A 23 -7.00 13.38 7.20
CA HIS A 23 -6.56 12.03 7.48
C HIS A 23 -6.64 11.73 9.00
N ASP A 24 -6.10 12.61 9.85
CA ASP A 24 -6.07 12.42 11.30
C ASP A 24 -7.48 12.41 11.89
N GLN A 25 -8.36 13.30 11.43
CA GLN A 25 -9.77 13.29 11.81
C GLN A 25 -10.49 12.00 11.40
N ALA A 26 -10.28 11.55 10.18
CA ALA A 26 -10.85 10.29 9.70
C ALA A 26 -10.29 9.07 10.46
N ALA A 27 -9.00 9.10 10.80
CA ALA A 27 -8.35 8.05 11.54
C ALA A 27 -8.83 7.97 13.01
N ALA A 28 -9.02 9.11 13.66
CA ALA A 28 -9.51 9.18 15.04
C ALA A 28 -10.96 8.67 15.18
N GLY A 29 -11.77 8.83 14.17
CA GLY A 29 -13.22 8.64 14.26
C GLY A 29 -13.88 9.92 14.78
N ALA A 30 -15.12 10.18 14.36
CA ALA A 30 -15.96 11.09 15.12
C ALA A 30 -16.36 10.38 16.42
N ASP A 31 -16.44 11.11 17.53
CA ASP A 31 -17.21 10.67 18.68
C ASP A 31 -18.69 10.60 18.24
N ASP A 32 -19.05 9.47 17.61
CA ASP A 32 -20.39 9.21 17.06
C ASP A 32 -21.34 8.85 18.21
N ASP A 33 -21.46 9.72 19.21
CA ASP A 33 -22.49 9.62 20.26
C ASP A 33 -23.91 9.95 19.72
N GLU A 34 -24.07 10.33 18.47
CA GLU A 34 -25.37 10.80 17.96
C GLU A 34 -26.18 9.81 17.09
N ALA A 35 -25.70 8.65 16.73
CA ALA A 35 -26.41 7.86 15.70
C ALA A 35 -26.59 6.38 15.99
N GLY A 36 -26.73 5.89 17.21
CA GLY A 36 -27.23 4.53 17.43
C GLY A 36 -26.64 3.40 16.58
N ALA A 37 -25.49 3.63 15.92
CA ALA A 37 -24.76 2.64 15.15
C ALA A 37 -24.08 1.68 16.11
N SER A 38 -24.35 0.40 15.99
CA SER A 38 -23.90 -0.64 16.93
C SER A 38 -22.39 -0.85 16.98
N GLU A 39 -21.63 -0.40 15.98
CA GLU A 39 -20.16 -0.46 15.95
C GLU A 39 -19.57 0.67 15.08
N PRO A 40 -18.45 1.31 15.51
CA PRO A 40 -17.77 2.31 14.71
C PRO A 40 -17.17 1.68 13.45
N ALA A 41 -17.22 2.39 12.33
CA ALA A 41 -16.61 1.93 11.07
C ALA A 41 -15.10 1.67 11.26
N PRO A 42 -14.54 0.60 10.67
CA PRO A 42 -13.10 0.33 10.73
C PRO A 42 -12.27 1.53 10.24
N ARG A 43 -11.12 1.75 10.88
CA ARG A 43 -10.22 2.90 10.57
C ARG A 43 -9.91 3.00 9.07
N LEU A 44 -9.56 1.88 8.43
CA LEU A 44 -9.29 1.85 7.00
C LEU A 44 -10.51 2.30 6.17
N ALA A 45 -11.72 1.89 6.53
CA ALA A 45 -12.94 2.30 5.83
C ALA A 45 -13.18 3.82 5.93
N ARG A 46 -12.87 4.43 7.08
CA ARG A 46 -12.96 5.88 7.27
C ARG A 46 -11.93 6.62 6.40
N LEU A 47 -10.69 6.11 6.32
CA LEU A 47 -9.65 6.68 5.47
C LEU A 47 -10.05 6.60 3.98
N LEU A 48 -10.57 5.44 3.54
CA LEU A 48 -11.09 5.27 2.18
C LEU A 48 -12.18 6.28 1.86
N ALA A 49 -13.10 6.53 2.79
CA ALA A 49 -14.18 7.51 2.61
C ALA A 49 -13.66 8.97 2.58
N ALA A 50 -12.56 9.27 3.26
CA ALA A 50 -11.95 10.61 3.28
C ALA A 50 -11.06 10.88 2.07
N SER A 51 -10.47 9.87 1.45
CA SER A 51 -9.46 10.03 0.39
C SER A 51 -9.92 10.84 -0.83
N PRO A 52 -11.18 10.79 -1.32
CA PRO A 52 -11.63 11.64 -2.42
C PRO A 52 -11.61 13.14 -2.07
N PHE A 53 -11.84 13.48 -0.80
CA PHE A 53 -11.79 14.87 -0.35
C PHE A 53 -10.36 15.37 -0.26
N ASP A 54 -9.41 14.55 0.18
CA ASP A 54 -7.99 14.86 0.14
C ASP A 54 -7.52 15.11 -1.29
N ALA A 55 -7.87 14.24 -2.22
CA ALA A 55 -7.58 14.43 -3.65
C ALA A 55 -8.19 15.74 -4.19
N ALA A 56 -9.43 16.05 -3.80
CA ALA A 56 -10.12 17.29 -4.20
C ALA A 56 -9.44 18.54 -3.63
N ILE A 57 -8.89 18.51 -2.41
CA ILE A 57 -8.11 19.61 -1.83
C ILE A 57 -6.89 19.90 -2.71
N HIS A 58 -6.16 18.87 -3.12
CA HIS A 58 -5.00 19.03 -4.01
C HIS A 58 -5.39 19.56 -5.39
N ASP A 59 -6.47 19.03 -6.01
CA ASP A 59 -6.97 19.51 -7.30
C ASP A 59 -7.41 20.97 -7.22
N ALA A 60 -8.17 21.35 -6.19
CA ALA A 60 -8.62 22.70 -5.97
C ALA A 60 -7.44 23.71 -5.80
N ALA A 61 -6.42 23.31 -5.03
CA ALA A 61 -5.21 24.12 -4.87
C ALA A 61 -4.46 24.25 -6.21
N GLY A 62 -4.29 23.16 -6.95
CA GLY A 62 -3.65 23.21 -8.27
C GLY A 62 -4.38 24.13 -9.25
N ARG A 63 -5.73 24.10 -9.26
CA ARG A 63 -6.56 25.01 -10.09
C ARG A 63 -6.46 26.45 -9.65
N LEU A 64 -6.48 26.70 -8.33
CA LEU A 64 -6.37 28.06 -7.77
C LEU A 64 -5.06 28.75 -8.17
N PHE A 65 -3.97 28.00 -8.15
CA PHE A 65 -2.64 28.50 -8.48
C PHE A 65 -2.23 28.28 -9.95
N GLU A 66 -3.12 27.74 -10.78
CA GLU A 66 -2.86 27.41 -12.19
C GLU A 66 -1.61 26.56 -12.41
N ARG A 67 -1.36 25.61 -11.49
CA ARG A 67 -0.21 24.69 -11.47
C ARG A 67 -0.66 23.24 -11.22
N SER A 68 0.20 22.31 -11.57
CA SER A 68 0.02 20.94 -11.05
C SER A 68 0.06 20.96 -9.51
N ALA A 69 -0.81 20.18 -8.86
CA ALA A 69 -0.81 20.03 -7.41
C ALA A 69 0.59 19.65 -6.85
N PHE A 70 1.36 18.86 -7.61
CA PHE A 70 2.72 18.47 -7.23
C PHE A 70 3.75 19.60 -7.34
N GLN A 71 3.51 20.63 -8.14
CA GLN A 71 4.37 21.81 -8.24
C GLN A 71 4.16 22.78 -7.06
N LEU A 72 3.11 22.62 -6.27
CA LEU A 72 2.89 23.41 -5.06
C LEU A 72 3.94 23.13 -3.98
N TYR A 73 4.61 21.97 -4.05
CA TYR A 73 5.72 21.63 -3.17
C TYR A 73 7.04 22.36 -3.49
N ASP A 74 7.09 23.12 -4.58
CA ASP A 74 8.26 23.93 -4.94
C ASP A 74 8.42 25.18 -4.05
N GLU A 75 7.34 25.66 -3.47
CA GLU A 75 7.34 26.85 -2.60
C GLU A 75 7.52 26.45 -1.13
N PRO A 76 8.36 27.16 -0.38
CA PRO A 76 8.48 26.94 1.06
C PRO A 76 7.14 27.14 1.77
N SER A 77 6.72 26.15 2.52
CA SER A 77 5.49 26.21 3.31
C SER A 77 5.63 25.27 4.51
N ALA A 78 4.74 25.40 5.49
CA ALA A 78 4.69 24.54 6.66
C ALA A 78 3.49 23.59 6.58
N ALA A 79 3.67 22.41 7.17
CA ALA A 79 2.61 21.45 7.42
C ALA A 79 2.66 20.99 8.90
N PRO A 80 2.22 21.85 9.84
CA PRO A 80 2.40 21.64 11.28
C PRO A 80 1.88 20.30 11.81
N SER A 81 0.82 19.76 11.22
CA SER A 81 0.25 18.47 11.62
C SER A 81 1.19 17.28 11.36
N VAL A 82 2.17 17.45 10.46
CA VAL A 82 3.08 16.37 10.08
C VAL A 82 4.57 16.75 10.16
N ASP A 83 4.91 18.03 10.32
CA ASP A 83 6.29 18.51 10.35
C ASP A 83 7.15 17.88 11.45
N ALA A 84 6.55 17.45 12.58
CA ALA A 84 7.26 16.76 13.65
C ALA A 84 7.97 15.47 13.19
N TRP A 85 7.51 14.84 12.10
CA TRP A 85 8.14 13.68 11.48
C TRP A 85 9.35 14.02 10.61
N PHE A 86 9.59 15.31 10.34
CA PHE A 86 10.58 15.82 9.40
C PHE A 86 11.47 16.93 10.02
N PRO A 87 12.34 16.59 10.97
CA PRO A 87 13.16 17.57 11.68
C PRO A 87 14.05 18.40 10.75
N ASP A 88 14.43 17.84 9.59
CA ASP A 88 15.33 18.46 8.63
C ASP A 88 14.57 19.25 7.55
N GLY A 89 13.91 20.35 7.92
CA GLY A 89 13.31 21.28 6.98
C GLY A 89 11.82 21.06 6.66
N GLY A 90 11.13 20.24 7.45
CA GLY A 90 9.68 20.03 7.36
C GLY A 90 9.22 19.10 6.24
N ALA A 91 7.94 18.76 6.30
CA ALA A 91 7.31 17.78 5.42
C ALA A 91 7.27 18.23 3.95
N ILE A 92 6.98 19.49 3.69
CA ILE A 92 6.91 20.03 2.31
C ILE A 92 8.25 19.85 1.59
N ALA A 93 9.35 20.23 2.24
CA ALA A 93 10.67 20.04 1.67
C ALA A 93 11.05 18.58 1.50
N ALA A 94 10.61 17.70 2.41
CA ALA A 94 10.84 16.26 2.31
C ALA A 94 10.08 15.66 1.12
N VAL A 95 8.80 16.01 0.95
CA VAL A 95 8.00 15.57 -0.20
C VAL A 95 8.60 16.08 -1.51
N LYS A 96 9.01 17.34 -1.58
CA LYS A 96 9.70 17.88 -2.76
C LYS A 96 10.91 17.05 -3.18
N ARG A 97 11.70 16.55 -2.23
CA ARG A 97 12.91 15.75 -2.53
C ARG A 97 12.60 14.41 -3.21
N ILE A 98 11.42 13.84 -2.99
CA ILE A 98 11.01 12.56 -3.60
C ILE A 98 10.19 12.73 -4.88
N LEU A 99 9.59 13.91 -5.08
CA LEU A 99 8.81 14.17 -6.28
C LEU A 99 9.73 14.32 -7.49
N ARG A 100 9.32 13.72 -8.60
CA ARG A 100 10.02 13.90 -9.88
C ARG A 100 9.64 15.21 -10.51
N THR A 101 10.60 15.83 -11.19
CA THR A 101 10.38 17.07 -11.96
C THR A 101 9.51 16.87 -13.20
N ALA A 102 9.42 15.65 -13.69
CA ALA A 102 8.56 15.28 -14.82
C ALA A 102 7.82 13.97 -14.54
N PRO A 103 6.59 13.85 -15.03
CA PRO A 103 5.82 12.60 -14.90
C PRO A 103 6.54 11.41 -15.55
N VAL A 104 6.41 10.25 -14.94
CA VAL A 104 6.85 8.99 -15.54
C VAL A 104 5.87 8.64 -16.68
N ARG A 105 6.39 8.34 -17.86
CA ARG A 105 5.54 8.05 -19.03
C ARG A 105 5.04 6.62 -19.07
N GLU A 106 5.79 5.68 -18.50
CA GLU A 106 5.48 4.26 -18.53
C GLU A 106 5.70 3.64 -17.16
N PHE A 107 4.74 2.85 -16.71
CA PHE A 107 4.82 2.06 -15.50
C PHE A 107 4.66 0.58 -15.85
N PRO A 108 5.47 -0.31 -15.25
CA PRO A 108 5.23 -1.74 -15.39
C PRO A 108 3.91 -2.10 -14.69
N ALA A 109 2.96 -2.59 -15.47
CA ALA A 109 1.68 -3.03 -14.93
C ALA A 109 1.83 -4.38 -14.24
N THR A 110 1.08 -4.57 -13.15
CA THR A 110 0.99 -5.82 -12.40
C THR A 110 -0.34 -6.51 -12.68
N PHE A 111 -0.29 -7.77 -13.10
CA PHE A 111 -1.48 -8.59 -13.26
C PHE A 111 -1.82 -9.24 -11.91
N VAL A 112 -3.07 -9.16 -11.49
CA VAL A 112 -3.54 -9.75 -10.23
C VAL A 112 -4.16 -11.11 -10.52
N VAL A 113 -3.67 -12.16 -9.84
CA VAL A 113 -4.25 -13.50 -9.84
C VAL A 113 -5.03 -13.68 -8.54
N GLY A 114 -6.32 -13.87 -8.67
CA GLY A 114 -7.25 -14.05 -7.55
C GLY A 114 -7.30 -15.49 -7.03
N PRO A 115 -7.96 -15.73 -5.89
CA PRO A 115 -8.08 -17.06 -5.30
C PRO A 115 -8.82 -18.09 -6.18
N GLY A 116 -9.74 -17.61 -7.02
CA GLY A 116 -10.53 -18.46 -7.93
C GLY A 116 -9.91 -18.69 -9.31
N ASP A 117 -8.77 -18.06 -9.59
CA ASP A 117 -8.11 -18.21 -10.89
C ASP A 117 -7.24 -19.47 -10.89
N ASP A 118 -7.55 -20.44 -11.73
CA ASP A 118 -6.83 -21.71 -11.81
C ASP A 118 -6.84 -22.37 -13.21
N GLY A 119 -6.15 -23.50 -13.33
CA GLY A 119 -6.18 -24.38 -14.47
C GLY A 119 -5.82 -23.76 -15.82
N ILE A 120 -6.38 -24.36 -16.89
CA ILE A 120 -6.11 -23.93 -18.28
C ILE A 120 -6.59 -22.50 -18.55
N ALA A 121 -7.66 -22.05 -17.88
CA ALA A 121 -8.19 -20.71 -18.03
C ALA A 121 -7.15 -19.67 -17.56
N LEU A 122 -6.51 -19.92 -16.42
CA LEU A 122 -5.45 -19.07 -15.90
C LEU A 122 -4.22 -19.04 -16.83
N VAL A 123 -3.77 -20.19 -17.33
CA VAL A 123 -2.62 -20.25 -18.28
C VAL A 123 -2.90 -19.39 -19.52
N ARG A 124 -4.11 -19.48 -20.08
CA ARG A 124 -4.51 -18.65 -21.23
C ARG A 124 -4.56 -17.16 -20.90
N LEU A 125 -5.07 -16.84 -19.72
CA LEU A 125 -5.19 -15.47 -19.23
C LEU A 125 -3.80 -14.86 -19.00
N LEU A 126 -2.90 -15.57 -18.32
CA LEU A 126 -1.51 -15.18 -18.12
C LEU A 126 -0.77 -14.99 -19.45
N SER A 127 -0.88 -15.96 -20.36
CA SER A 127 -0.30 -15.85 -21.69
C SER A 127 -0.80 -14.62 -22.46
N HIS A 128 -2.11 -14.32 -22.36
CA HIS A 128 -2.66 -13.12 -22.98
C HIS A 128 -2.06 -11.83 -22.40
N TRP A 129 -2.08 -11.68 -21.07
CA TRP A 129 -1.65 -10.44 -20.43
C TRP A 129 -0.12 -10.30 -20.42
N MET A 130 0.62 -11.35 -20.10
CA MET A 130 2.07 -11.29 -19.99
C MET A 130 2.74 -11.18 -21.39
N VAL A 131 2.32 -12.02 -22.35
CA VAL A 131 2.95 -12.04 -23.68
C VAL A 131 2.39 -10.96 -24.60
N ARG A 132 1.06 -10.87 -24.74
CA ARG A 132 0.45 -9.95 -25.71
C ARG A 132 0.33 -8.51 -25.22
N ARG A 133 0.25 -8.31 -23.89
CA ARG A 133 0.10 -6.99 -23.27
C ARG A 133 1.34 -6.55 -22.52
N HIS A 134 2.41 -7.36 -22.53
CA HIS A 134 3.70 -7.04 -21.93
C HIS A 134 3.64 -6.72 -20.42
N TYR A 135 2.74 -7.36 -19.70
CA TYR A 135 2.77 -7.31 -18.24
C TYR A 135 3.99 -8.10 -17.75
N ALA A 136 4.82 -7.48 -16.93
CA ALA A 136 6.06 -8.08 -16.43
C ALA A 136 5.98 -8.49 -14.95
N ARG A 137 4.83 -8.31 -14.32
CA ARG A 137 4.65 -8.51 -12.88
C ARG A 137 3.34 -9.21 -12.58
N VAL A 138 3.37 -10.06 -11.56
CA VAL A 138 2.17 -10.74 -11.04
C VAL A 138 2.06 -10.51 -9.54
N LYS A 139 0.86 -10.17 -9.10
CA LYS A 139 0.46 -10.17 -7.70
C LYS A 139 -0.49 -11.33 -7.47
N LEU A 140 -0.08 -12.27 -6.65
CA LEU A 140 -0.88 -13.44 -6.29
C LEU A 140 -1.63 -13.17 -4.99
N LYS A 141 -2.95 -13.30 -5.01
CA LYS A 141 -3.78 -13.28 -3.80
C LYS A 141 -3.90 -14.69 -3.23
N LEU A 142 -3.54 -14.84 -1.96
CA LEU A 142 -3.70 -16.08 -1.20
C LEU A 142 -4.69 -15.90 -0.06
N MET A 143 -5.30 -17.01 0.35
CA MET A 143 -6.34 -16.99 1.40
C MET A 143 -5.81 -17.32 2.79
N GLY A 144 -4.54 -17.72 2.91
CA GLY A 144 -3.92 -18.03 4.19
C GLY A 144 -4.56 -19.22 4.94
N LEU A 145 -5.18 -20.15 4.21
CA LEU A 145 -5.90 -21.28 4.82
C LEU A 145 -4.96 -22.40 5.25
N ASP A 146 -3.95 -22.68 4.44
CA ASP A 146 -2.98 -23.76 4.63
C ASP A 146 -1.66 -23.37 3.97
N PRO A 147 -0.58 -23.15 4.74
CA PRO A 147 0.71 -22.72 4.20
C PRO A 147 1.29 -23.63 3.12
N GLU A 148 1.13 -24.95 3.24
CA GLU A 148 1.62 -25.90 2.23
C GLU A 148 0.81 -25.81 0.93
N GLN A 149 -0.52 -25.68 1.02
CA GLN A 149 -1.36 -25.52 -0.16
C GLN A 149 -1.09 -24.18 -0.84
N ASP A 150 -0.92 -23.13 -0.07
CA ASP A 150 -0.59 -21.79 -0.57
C ASP A 150 0.77 -21.81 -1.29
N ALA A 151 1.77 -22.51 -0.77
CA ALA A 151 3.08 -22.70 -1.41
C ALA A 151 2.98 -23.46 -2.74
N ARG A 152 2.22 -24.58 -2.76
CA ARG A 152 1.96 -25.34 -4.00
C ARG A 152 1.23 -24.48 -5.05
N ARG A 153 0.25 -23.68 -4.61
CA ARG A 153 -0.48 -22.75 -5.49
C ARG A 153 0.45 -21.70 -6.06
N ALA A 154 1.26 -21.05 -5.23
CA ALA A 154 2.20 -20.03 -5.67
C ALA A 154 3.19 -20.57 -6.70
N ALA A 155 3.78 -21.73 -6.44
CA ALA A 155 4.67 -22.41 -7.37
C ALA A 155 3.94 -22.83 -8.67
N GLY A 156 2.69 -23.27 -8.55
CA GLY A 156 1.85 -23.61 -9.72
C GLY A 156 1.59 -22.41 -10.64
N ILE A 157 1.31 -21.24 -10.05
CA ILE A 157 1.13 -19.99 -10.80
C ILE A 157 2.42 -19.57 -11.50
N ALA A 158 3.56 -19.61 -10.80
CA ALA A 158 4.85 -19.28 -11.40
C ALA A 158 5.18 -20.20 -12.59
N ARG A 159 4.96 -21.51 -12.46
CA ARG A 159 5.10 -22.44 -13.59
C ARG A 159 4.13 -22.17 -14.73
N ALA A 160 2.90 -21.77 -14.42
CA ALA A 160 1.92 -21.42 -15.45
C ALA A 160 2.34 -20.17 -16.24
N MET A 161 3.03 -19.23 -15.60
CA MET A 161 3.62 -18.08 -16.27
C MET A 161 4.72 -18.50 -17.24
N ASP A 162 5.65 -19.34 -16.79
CA ASP A 162 6.73 -19.89 -17.63
C ASP A 162 6.16 -20.66 -18.83
N ALA A 163 5.18 -21.54 -18.61
CA ALA A 163 4.52 -22.30 -19.67
C ALA A 163 3.73 -21.41 -20.64
N GLY A 164 3.25 -20.27 -20.19
CA GLY A 164 2.60 -19.24 -21.02
C GLY A 164 3.57 -18.44 -21.90
N GLY A 165 4.88 -18.68 -21.79
CA GLY A 165 5.91 -17.96 -22.51
C GLY A 165 6.16 -16.55 -21.96
N ALA A 166 5.73 -16.28 -20.72
CA ALA A 166 6.07 -15.06 -20.03
C ALA A 166 7.56 -15.06 -19.69
N PRO A 167 8.28 -13.94 -19.87
CA PRO A 167 9.62 -13.84 -19.29
C PRO A 167 9.50 -14.07 -17.78
N ARG A 168 10.54 -14.64 -17.15
CA ARG A 168 10.57 -14.86 -15.68
C ARG A 168 10.02 -13.65 -14.99
N ALA A 169 8.85 -13.79 -14.42
CA ALA A 169 8.09 -12.66 -13.95
C ALA A 169 8.43 -12.38 -12.49
N TRP A 170 8.57 -11.12 -12.21
CA TRP A 170 8.56 -10.57 -10.89
C TRP A 170 7.22 -10.86 -10.20
N MET A 171 7.23 -11.55 -9.08
CA MET A 171 6.03 -11.97 -8.36
C MET A 171 6.03 -11.41 -6.94
N CYS A 172 4.87 -10.96 -6.48
CA CYS A 172 4.59 -10.71 -5.08
C CYS A 172 3.35 -11.49 -4.63
N VAL A 173 3.29 -11.75 -3.34
CA VAL A 173 2.17 -12.46 -2.73
C VAL A 173 1.49 -11.54 -1.72
N ASP A 174 0.17 -11.47 -1.81
CA ASP A 174 -0.66 -10.66 -0.92
C ASP A 174 -1.66 -11.58 -0.20
N PHE A 175 -1.59 -11.59 1.11
CA PHE A 175 -2.43 -12.42 1.99
C PHE A 175 -3.62 -11.66 2.57
N ASN A 176 -3.66 -10.33 2.43
CA ASN A 176 -4.68 -9.48 3.05
C ASN A 176 -4.91 -9.78 4.54
N GLY A 177 -3.83 -10.07 5.27
CA GLY A 177 -3.87 -10.36 6.70
C GLY A 177 -4.40 -11.75 7.08
N ALA A 178 -4.40 -12.69 6.14
CA ALA A 178 -5.09 -13.98 6.35
C ALA A 178 -4.33 -14.97 7.26
N TYR A 179 -3.00 -14.89 7.37
CA TYR A 179 -2.29 -15.76 8.30
C TYR A 179 -2.45 -15.31 9.75
N PRO A 180 -2.63 -16.26 10.67
CA PRO A 180 -2.83 -15.95 12.09
C PRO A 180 -1.55 -15.46 12.77
N ASP A 181 -0.37 -15.86 12.28
CA ASP A 181 0.93 -15.64 12.93
C ASP A 181 2.11 -15.70 11.96
N ALA A 182 3.29 -15.41 12.49
CA ALA A 182 4.55 -15.46 11.76
C ALA A 182 5.00 -16.89 11.40
N ASP A 183 4.61 -17.88 12.19
CA ASP A 183 5.01 -19.27 11.96
C ASP A 183 4.32 -19.83 10.72
N SER A 184 3.07 -19.47 10.49
CA SER A 184 2.34 -19.81 9.26
C SER A 184 3.06 -19.24 8.02
N LEU A 185 3.53 -18.00 8.08
CA LEU A 185 4.31 -17.41 6.99
C LEU A 185 5.66 -18.13 6.80
N ARG A 186 6.35 -18.47 7.87
CA ARG A 186 7.63 -19.22 7.77
C ARG A 186 7.42 -20.57 7.12
N THR A 187 6.40 -21.31 7.55
CA THR A 187 6.03 -22.60 6.93
C THR A 187 5.79 -22.44 5.44
N PHE A 188 4.99 -21.45 5.02
CA PHE A 188 4.76 -21.16 3.61
C PHE A 188 6.05 -20.94 2.82
N LEU A 189 6.96 -20.10 3.34
CA LEU A 189 8.22 -19.80 2.67
C LEU A 189 9.16 -21.01 2.61
N GLU A 190 9.25 -21.78 3.69
CA GLU A 190 10.08 -22.98 3.78
C GLU A 190 9.60 -24.06 2.82
N GLU A 191 8.29 -24.33 2.79
CA GLU A 191 7.67 -25.29 1.87
C GLU A 191 7.91 -24.88 0.41
N TRP A 192 7.66 -23.63 0.07
CA TRP A 192 7.87 -23.15 -1.29
C TRP A 192 9.34 -23.20 -1.70
N ARG A 193 10.25 -22.76 -0.84
CA ARG A 193 11.69 -22.79 -1.11
C ARG A 193 12.24 -24.20 -1.23
N ARG A 194 11.76 -25.13 -0.37
CA ARG A 194 12.20 -26.54 -0.36
C ARG A 194 11.75 -27.28 -1.61
N ASP A 195 10.46 -27.14 -1.95
CA ASP A 195 9.83 -27.99 -2.96
C ASP A 195 9.88 -27.36 -4.37
N HIS A 196 10.05 -26.04 -4.45
CA HIS A 196 10.01 -25.29 -5.72
C HIS A 196 11.01 -24.13 -5.74
N PRO A 197 12.31 -24.38 -5.52
CA PRO A 197 13.32 -23.32 -5.39
C PRO A 197 13.44 -22.43 -6.63
N GLU A 198 13.19 -23.00 -7.81
CA GLU A 198 13.25 -22.27 -9.08
C GLU A 198 12.20 -21.15 -9.20
N THR A 199 11.00 -21.39 -8.66
CA THR A 199 9.92 -20.43 -8.67
C THR A 199 9.97 -19.48 -7.45
N TYR A 200 10.51 -19.97 -6.33
CA TYR A 200 10.74 -19.15 -5.14
C TYR A 200 11.68 -17.97 -5.41
N ALA A 201 12.64 -18.15 -6.32
CA ALA A 201 13.55 -17.08 -6.71
C ALA A 201 12.85 -15.86 -7.33
N ASP A 202 11.68 -16.03 -7.93
CA ASP A 202 10.91 -14.97 -8.56
C ASP A 202 10.10 -14.13 -7.54
N LEU A 203 9.92 -14.62 -6.31
CA LEU A 203 9.24 -13.90 -5.23
C LEU A 203 10.07 -12.70 -4.78
N GLN A 204 9.47 -11.52 -4.88
CA GLN A 204 10.13 -10.24 -4.54
C GLN A 204 9.78 -9.77 -3.13
N TYR A 205 8.51 -9.82 -2.75
CA TYR A 205 8.04 -9.43 -1.43
C TYR A 205 6.69 -10.08 -1.08
N LEU A 206 6.36 -9.99 0.18
CA LEU A 206 5.12 -10.44 0.79
C LEU A 206 4.35 -9.21 1.26
N GLU A 207 3.05 -9.15 0.98
CA GLU A 207 2.19 -8.03 1.38
C GLU A 207 1.20 -8.49 2.43
N GLN A 208 1.12 -7.78 3.53
CA GLN A 208 0.21 -7.96 4.65
C GLN A 208 -0.07 -9.45 4.99
N PRO A 209 0.94 -10.23 5.38
CA PRO A 209 0.72 -11.66 5.65
C PRO A 209 -0.18 -11.90 6.86
N THR A 210 -0.09 -11.08 7.90
CA THR A 210 -0.87 -11.20 9.14
C THR A 210 -1.84 -10.04 9.32
N SER A 211 -2.91 -10.26 10.09
CA SER A 211 -3.95 -9.26 10.31
C SER A 211 -3.38 -7.97 10.91
N ALA A 212 -3.89 -6.82 10.43
CA ALA A 212 -3.60 -5.51 10.98
C ALA A 212 -4.40 -5.21 12.27
N ASP A 213 -5.55 -5.83 12.43
CA ASP A 213 -6.49 -5.57 13.53
C ASP A 213 -6.35 -6.54 14.71
N SER A 214 -5.55 -7.59 14.56
CA SER A 214 -5.40 -8.59 15.61
C SER A 214 -4.60 -8.01 16.77
N ARG A 215 -5.13 -8.16 17.98
CA ARG A 215 -4.35 -7.95 19.21
C ARG A 215 -3.11 -8.85 19.30
N GLY A 216 -2.92 -9.75 18.34
CA GLY A 216 -1.73 -10.51 18.00
C GLY A 216 -1.00 -10.01 16.76
N GLY A 217 -1.46 -8.92 16.11
CA GLY A 217 -0.85 -8.32 14.90
C GLY A 217 0.45 -7.58 15.14
N GLU A 218 0.97 -7.66 16.33
CA GLU A 218 2.28 -7.15 16.70
C GLU A 218 3.39 -8.17 16.38
N VAL A 219 3.35 -8.75 15.18
CA VAL A 219 4.44 -9.65 14.77
C VAL A 219 5.73 -8.85 14.71
N ASP A 220 6.68 -9.30 15.52
CA ASP A 220 8.05 -8.79 15.53
C ASP A 220 8.91 -9.63 14.59
N TRP A 221 9.10 -9.14 13.35
CA TRP A 221 9.92 -9.81 12.35
C TRP A 221 11.41 -9.83 12.69
N ARG A 222 11.88 -9.02 13.68
CA ARG A 222 13.30 -9.01 14.10
C ARG A 222 13.71 -10.31 14.76
N SER A 223 12.79 -11.01 15.43
CA SER A 223 13.08 -12.28 16.11
C SER A 223 13.21 -13.48 15.17
N GLY A 224 12.94 -13.31 13.90
CA GLY A 224 13.03 -14.33 12.86
C GLY A 224 12.56 -13.76 11.54
N PRO A 225 13.36 -12.83 10.95
CA PRO A 225 12.95 -12.19 9.71
C PRO A 225 12.85 -13.23 8.60
N PRO A 226 11.81 -13.17 7.77
CA PRO A 226 11.77 -13.95 6.55
C PRO A 226 12.89 -13.46 5.61
N ASP A 227 13.38 -14.36 4.76
CA ASP A 227 14.40 -14.02 3.74
C ASP A 227 13.82 -13.19 2.58
N LYS A 228 12.53 -12.90 2.61
CA LYS A 228 11.85 -12.01 1.66
C LYS A 228 11.28 -10.79 2.39
N PRO A 229 11.32 -9.61 1.75
CA PRO A 229 10.75 -8.40 2.34
C PRO A 229 9.25 -8.55 2.67
N VAL A 230 8.84 -8.03 3.82
CA VAL A 230 7.44 -8.00 4.25
C VAL A 230 6.94 -6.57 4.24
N LEU A 231 5.87 -6.30 3.50
CA LEU A 231 5.30 -4.96 3.34
C LEU A 231 3.96 -4.83 4.05
N LEU A 232 3.80 -3.70 4.72
CA LEU A 232 2.54 -3.29 5.35
C LEU A 232 1.57 -2.78 4.29
N ASP A 233 0.29 -3.21 4.34
CA ASP A 233 -0.80 -2.67 3.52
C ASP A 233 -1.97 -2.23 4.39
N GLU A 234 -2.91 -3.09 4.74
CA GLU A 234 -4.08 -2.74 5.54
C GLU A 234 -3.69 -2.09 6.89
N GLY A 235 -2.57 -2.48 7.45
CA GLY A 235 -2.00 -1.89 8.67
C GLY A 235 -1.38 -0.51 8.48
N LEU A 236 -1.18 -0.04 7.25
CA LEU A 236 -0.66 1.31 6.97
C LEU A 236 -1.79 2.34 7.11
N VAL A 237 -2.05 2.79 8.31
CA VAL A 237 -3.18 3.67 8.64
C VAL A 237 -2.78 4.99 9.31
N GLY A 238 -1.49 5.27 9.46
CA GLY A 238 -0.94 6.51 10.04
C GLY A 238 0.57 6.47 10.13
N MET A 239 1.20 7.61 10.42
CA MET A 239 2.66 7.74 10.53
C MET A 239 3.21 6.92 11.69
N GLU A 240 2.54 6.94 12.85
CA GLU A 240 2.91 6.15 14.03
C GLU A 240 2.89 4.65 13.72
N ALA A 241 1.80 4.17 13.13
CA ALA A 241 1.67 2.75 12.76
C ALA A 241 2.77 2.32 11.78
N PHE A 242 3.16 3.20 10.85
CA PHE A 242 4.24 2.92 9.93
C PHE A 242 5.61 2.89 10.62
N ALA A 243 5.87 3.85 11.52
CA ALA A 243 7.12 3.89 12.29
C ALA A 243 7.27 2.64 13.17
N GLU A 244 6.24 2.29 13.92
CA GLU A 244 6.21 1.08 14.75
C GLU A 244 6.42 -0.20 13.92
N ALA A 245 5.81 -0.29 12.74
CA ALA A 245 6.01 -1.44 11.87
C ALA A 245 7.47 -1.57 11.42
N LEU A 246 8.13 -0.48 10.99
CA LEU A 246 9.55 -0.53 10.64
C LEU A 246 10.43 -0.92 11.84
N GLU A 247 10.12 -0.42 13.05
CA GLU A 247 10.81 -0.81 14.27
C GLU A 247 10.66 -2.30 14.60
N ARG A 248 9.54 -2.91 14.22
CA ARG A 248 9.25 -4.34 14.36
C ARG A 248 9.78 -5.19 13.20
N GLY A 249 10.57 -4.61 12.29
CA GLY A 249 11.24 -5.33 11.21
C GLY A 249 10.41 -5.51 9.93
N TRP A 250 9.29 -4.80 9.77
CA TRP A 250 8.66 -4.69 8.46
C TRP A 250 9.62 -3.99 7.50
N SER A 251 9.66 -4.44 6.26
CA SER A 251 10.61 -3.93 5.26
C SER A 251 10.15 -2.64 4.58
N GLY A 252 8.89 -2.28 4.73
CA GLY A 252 8.30 -1.12 4.08
C GLY A 252 6.79 -1.22 3.95
N ALA A 253 6.22 -0.59 2.92
CA ALA A 253 4.77 -0.54 2.76
C ALA A 253 4.28 -0.46 1.31
N ALA A 254 3.03 -0.87 1.11
CA ALA A 254 2.24 -0.65 -0.10
C ALA A 254 1.49 0.69 0.01
N LEU A 255 1.94 1.68 -0.74
CA LEU A 255 1.34 3.00 -0.77
C LEU A 255 0.16 3.03 -1.74
N LYS A 256 -1.00 3.45 -1.26
CA LYS A 256 -2.25 3.53 -2.04
C LYS A 256 -2.95 4.86 -1.78
N THR A 257 -3.18 5.66 -2.82
CA THR A 257 -3.84 6.98 -2.71
C THR A 257 -5.26 6.91 -2.13
N CYS A 258 -5.88 5.74 -2.18
CA CYS A 258 -7.17 5.50 -1.52
C CYS A 258 -7.14 5.64 0.01
N LYS A 259 -5.95 5.71 0.63
CA LYS A 259 -5.77 5.99 2.06
C LYS A 259 -5.48 7.48 2.34
N GLY A 260 -5.56 8.32 1.32
CA GLY A 260 -5.24 9.75 1.34
C GLY A 260 -3.94 10.06 0.60
N LEU A 261 -4.02 10.96 -0.38
CA LEU A 261 -2.85 11.41 -1.16
C LEU A 261 -1.80 12.07 -0.25
N SER A 262 -2.25 12.95 0.66
CA SER A 262 -1.38 13.65 1.61
C SER A 262 -0.62 12.68 2.50
N PHE A 263 -1.32 11.71 3.09
CA PHE A 263 -0.68 10.70 3.92
C PHE A 263 0.32 9.86 3.12
N MET A 264 -0.01 9.44 1.88
CA MET A 264 0.91 8.66 1.06
C MET A 264 2.17 9.44 0.68
N LEU A 265 2.05 10.74 0.39
CA LEU A 265 3.20 11.61 0.12
C LEU A 265 4.09 11.77 1.36
N ALA A 266 3.49 12.02 2.53
CA ALA A 266 4.22 12.13 3.78
C ALA A 266 4.92 10.80 4.14
N ALA A 267 4.20 9.68 4.08
CA ALA A 267 4.75 8.35 4.35
C ALA A 267 5.92 8.01 3.41
N ALA A 268 5.77 8.27 2.10
CA ALA A 268 6.83 8.06 1.13
C ALA A 268 8.07 8.92 1.43
N ALA A 269 7.87 10.22 1.71
CA ALA A 269 8.95 11.14 1.99
C ALA A 269 9.70 10.79 3.29
N TRP A 270 8.97 10.29 4.29
CA TRP A 270 9.54 9.86 5.56
C TRP A 270 10.31 8.54 5.46
N ALA A 271 9.78 7.58 4.72
CA ALA A 271 10.32 6.22 4.65
C ALA A 271 11.49 6.07 3.66
N THR A 272 11.49 6.85 2.56
CA THR A 272 12.53 6.76 1.52
C THR A 272 13.96 6.92 2.06
N PRO A 273 14.31 7.95 2.87
CA PRO A 273 15.66 8.10 3.40
C PRO A 273 16.02 7.03 4.45
N ARG A 274 15.05 6.28 4.94
CA ARG A 274 15.24 5.16 5.88
C ARG A 274 15.46 3.82 5.18
N GLY A 275 15.48 3.81 3.84
CA GLY A 275 15.70 2.60 3.04
C GLY A 275 14.52 1.64 3.01
N ALA A 276 13.33 2.09 3.41
CA ALA A 276 12.13 1.26 3.35
C ALA A 276 11.75 0.92 1.90
N LEU A 277 11.34 -0.32 1.67
CA LEU A 277 10.82 -0.76 0.38
C LEU A 277 9.40 -0.23 0.19
N LEU A 278 9.18 0.57 -0.83
CA LEU A 278 7.88 1.15 -1.14
C LEU A 278 7.36 0.63 -2.47
N THR A 279 6.11 0.17 -2.49
CA THR A 279 5.39 -0.14 -3.72
C THR A 279 4.24 0.83 -3.90
N LEU A 280 4.08 1.35 -5.11
CA LEU A 280 2.96 2.20 -5.46
C LEU A 280 1.86 1.32 -6.05
N GLN A 281 0.70 1.37 -5.46
CA GLN A 281 -0.46 0.59 -5.89
C GLN A 281 -1.68 1.50 -5.97
N ASP A 282 -2.66 1.09 -6.76
CA ASP A 282 -3.96 1.73 -6.80
C ASP A 282 -5.07 0.70 -6.54
N LEU A 283 -6.14 1.16 -5.92
CA LEU A 283 -7.39 0.42 -5.89
C LEU A 283 -8.12 0.67 -7.21
N THR A 284 -7.77 -0.09 -8.25
CA THR A 284 -8.54 -0.22 -9.48
C THR A 284 -9.43 0.99 -9.80
N ASN A 285 -8.85 2.18 -9.90
CA ASN A 285 -9.57 3.36 -10.39
C ASN A 285 -9.31 3.49 -11.88
N PRO A 286 -10.19 2.94 -12.74
CA PRO A 286 -9.99 3.03 -14.18
C PRO A 286 -10.12 4.48 -14.64
N GLY A 287 -9.31 4.87 -15.59
CA GLY A 287 -9.42 6.13 -16.28
C GLY A 287 -8.49 7.22 -15.78
N ARG A 288 -8.95 8.49 -15.86
CA ARG A 288 -8.11 9.67 -15.58
C ARG A 288 -7.76 9.90 -14.11
N ALA A 289 -8.34 9.13 -13.21
CA ALA A 289 -8.08 9.21 -11.77
C ALA A 289 -6.95 8.26 -11.31
N ALA A 290 -6.44 7.43 -12.21
CA ALA A 290 -5.35 6.51 -11.93
C ALA A 290 -3.98 7.21 -12.03
#